data_30feb2da3c40a6fe03c228111a3f5221
#
_entry.id   30feb2da3c40a6fe03c228111a3f5221
#
_cell.length_a   1.000
_cell.length_b   1.000
_cell.length_c   1.000
_cell.angle_alpha   90.00
_cell.angle_beta   90.00
_cell.angle_gamma   90.00
#
_symmetry.space_group_name_H-M   'P 1'
#
loop_
_entity.id
_entity.type
_entity.pdbx_description
1 polymer ?
#
loop_
_entity_poly.entity_id
_entity_poly.type
_entity_poly.pdbx_seq_one_letter_code
_entity_poly.pdbx_strand_id
1 'polypeptide(L)'
;MINMKKEKKINYEIDSDILKNYVETINSINKPMSQIKKQLNELSKPVQEELKSINTMSNVIKELLIKYPNEQAKIFTDTIKQIMDTNNGMLSTRMIEPLNISRQYLSIMENNNDIEKVSRGIYLSPSVFEDSYFSFQQKYKKAIFSHMNALYFYGMTEEFPYNYTVTVPQNYHANTVNEKCNVFYVSDDIYEIGAVDILTPSGNKVRAYDKERCICDIIRSKGRMDPEQVKKSIKQYIQSKDKNIKKLSDYAKKMGISEKIMEVIGTYY
;
A
#
# COMPACT_ATOMS: atom_id res chain seq x y z
N MET A 1 39.67 -46.83 -15.90
CA MET A 1 38.73 -46.20 -16.83
C MET A 1 37.34 -46.23 -16.21
N ILE A 2 36.94 -45.14 -15.58
CA ILE A 2 35.64 -45.03 -14.91
C ILE A 2 34.71 -44.28 -15.89
N ASN A 3 33.64 -44.97 -16.23
CA ASN A 3 32.63 -44.50 -17.20
C ASN A 3 31.74 -43.47 -16.50
N MET A 4 31.92 -42.17 -16.76
CA MET A 4 31.00 -41.13 -16.32
C MET A 4 29.75 -41.18 -17.22
N LYS A 5 28.65 -41.67 -16.64
CA LYS A 5 27.33 -41.55 -17.23
C LYS A 5 26.95 -40.06 -17.31
N LYS A 6 26.72 -39.58 -18.52
CA LYS A 6 26.11 -38.26 -18.79
C LYS A 6 24.69 -38.24 -18.19
N GLU A 7 24.49 -37.51 -17.12
CA GLU A 7 23.13 -37.13 -16.68
C GLU A 7 22.50 -36.21 -17.72
N LYS A 8 21.38 -36.64 -18.28
CA LYS A 8 20.53 -35.81 -19.10
C LYS A 8 19.93 -34.71 -18.22
N LYS A 9 20.32 -33.45 -18.43
CA LYS A 9 19.60 -32.27 -17.94
C LYS A 9 18.21 -32.26 -18.57
N ILE A 10 17.18 -32.58 -17.77
CA ILE A 10 15.79 -32.37 -18.17
C ILE A 10 15.51 -30.90 -17.82
N ASN A 11 15.44 -30.05 -18.85
CA ASN A 11 14.95 -28.68 -18.70
C ASN A 11 13.42 -28.77 -18.58
N TYR A 12 12.90 -28.54 -17.39
CA TYR A 12 11.47 -28.23 -17.21
C TYR A 12 11.33 -26.71 -17.31
N GLU A 13 10.85 -26.20 -18.45
CA GLU A 13 10.29 -24.86 -18.52
C GLU A 13 8.96 -24.89 -17.74
N ILE A 14 8.96 -24.28 -16.55
CA ILE A 14 7.73 -24.03 -15.82
C ILE A 14 7.05 -22.86 -16.53
N ASP A 15 5.85 -23.09 -17.04
CA ASP A 15 5.05 -22.12 -17.76
C ASP A 15 4.82 -20.86 -16.91
N SER A 16 5.14 -19.70 -17.48
CA SER A 16 4.98 -18.40 -16.83
C SER A 16 3.54 -18.15 -16.37
N ASP A 17 2.55 -18.75 -17.04
CA ASP A 17 1.14 -18.64 -16.68
C ASP A 17 0.78 -19.43 -15.42
N ILE A 18 1.45 -20.55 -15.16
CA ILE A 18 1.32 -21.32 -13.92
C ILE A 18 1.84 -20.49 -12.74
N LEU A 19 2.96 -19.79 -12.93
CA LEU A 19 3.53 -18.92 -11.90
C LEU A 19 2.68 -17.68 -11.62
N LYS A 20 2.10 -17.10 -12.69
CA LYS A 20 1.20 -15.96 -12.58
C LYS A 20 -0.06 -16.32 -11.80
N ASN A 21 -0.67 -17.47 -12.13
CA ASN A 21 -1.81 -18.02 -11.38
C ASN A 21 -1.44 -18.36 -9.93
N TYR A 22 -0.21 -18.82 -9.66
CA TYR A 22 0.27 -19.09 -8.32
C TYR A 22 0.40 -17.80 -7.49
N VAL A 23 0.98 -16.74 -8.06
CA VAL A 23 1.09 -15.42 -7.41
C VAL A 23 -0.29 -14.81 -7.18
N GLU A 24 -1.20 -14.89 -8.15
CA GLU A 24 -2.60 -14.45 -8.00
C GLU A 24 -3.34 -15.24 -6.92
N THR A 25 -3.12 -16.56 -6.87
CA THR A 25 -3.71 -17.44 -5.86
C THR A 25 -3.16 -17.16 -4.47
N ILE A 26 -1.86 -16.97 -4.32
CA ILE A 26 -1.24 -16.56 -3.04
C ILE A 26 -1.75 -15.18 -2.60
N ASN A 27 -1.87 -14.24 -3.51
CA ASN A 27 -2.40 -12.90 -3.20
C ASN A 27 -3.89 -12.94 -2.78
N SER A 28 -4.67 -13.87 -3.33
CA SER A 28 -6.06 -14.10 -2.93
C SER A 28 -6.20 -14.81 -1.57
N ILE A 29 -5.25 -15.68 -1.22
CA ILE A 29 -5.23 -16.46 0.03
C ILE A 29 -4.80 -15.61 1.23
N ASN A 30 -4.07 -14.52 1.01
CA ASN A 30 -3.56 -13.63 2.07
C ASN A 30 -4.60 -12.62 2.62
N LYS A 31 -5.87 -12.72 2.27
CA LYS A 31 -6.95 -12.14 3.09
C LYS A 31 -6.96 -12.83 4.46
N PRO A 32 -7.25 -12.08 5.55
CA PRO A 32 -6.99 -12.59 6.91
C PRO A 32 -7.57 -13.99 7.12
N MET A 33 -6.70 -14.95 7.38
CA MET A 33 -6.99 -16.39 7.52
C MET A 33 -8.15 -16.71 8.50
N SER A 34 -8.41 -15.82 9.45
CA SER A 34 -9.54 -15.95 10.38
C SER A 34 -10.92 -15.73 9.74
N GLN A 35 -11.02 -14.81 8.76
CA GLN A 35 -12.25 -14.60 8.01
C GLN A 35 -12.46 -15.72 6.98
N ILE A 36 -11.37 -16.19 6.36
CA ILE A 36 -11.40 -17.28 5.38
C ILE A 36 -11.80 -18.60 6.04
N LYS A 37 -11.30 -18.93 7.23
CA LYS A 37 -11.72 -20.15 7.95
C LYS A 37 -13.22 -20.18 8.27
N LYS A 38 -13.81 -19.05 8.59
CA LYS A 38 -15.26 -18.94 8.86
C LYS A 38 -16.07 -19.08 7.58
N GLN A 39 -15.62 -18.48 6.48
CA GLN A 39 -16.25 -18.56 5.16
C GLN A 39 -16.04 -19.93 4.48
N LEU A 40 -14.91 -20.60 4.70
CA LEU A 40 -14.63 -21.95 4.16
C LEU A 40 -15.60 -23.02 4.65
N ASN A 41 -16.09 -22.92 5.88
CA ASN A 41 -17.07 -23.86 6.42
C ASN A 41 -18.49 -23.65 5.84
N GLU A 42 -18.73 -22.50 5.19
CA GLU A 42 -19.99 -22.11 4.56
C GLU A 42 -20.01 -22.34 3.04
N LEU A 43 -18.87 -22.74 2.45
CA LEU A 43 -18.74 -22.97 1.02
C LEU A 43 -19.34 -24.30 0.59
N SER A 44 -19.91 -24.33 -0.62
CA SER A 44 -20.42 -25.57 -1.22
C SER A 44 -19.32 -26.62 -1.46
N LYS A 45 -19.68 -27.91 -1.43
CA LYS A 45 -18.73 -29.02 -1.63
C LYS A 45 -17.77 -28.87 -2.83
N PRO A 46 -18.23 -28.42 -4.04
CA PRO A 46 -17.32 -28.22 -5.18
C PRO A 46 -16.20 -27.21 -4.91
N VAL A 47 -16.49 -26.11 -4.22
CA VAL A 47 -15.49 -25.09 -3.87
C VAL A 47 -14.47 -25.60 -2.84
N GLN A 48 -14.90 -26.48 -1.92
CA GLN A 48 -14.00 -27.15 -0.98
C GLN A 48 -13.05 -28.12 -1.69
N GLU A 49 -13.50 -28.81 -2.72
CA GLU A 49 -12.66 -29.69 -3.55
C GLU A 49 -11.65 -28.92 -4.37
N GLU A 50 -12.06 -27.78 -4.93
CA GLU A 50 -11.18 -26.86 -5.67
C GLU A 50 -10.06 -26.30 -4.77
N LEU A 51 -10.40 -25.90 -3.53
CA LEU A 51 -9.42 -25.47 -2.53
C LEU A 51 -8.46 -26.58 -2.09
N LYS A 52 -8.91 -27.84 -2.02
CA LYS A 52 -8.03 -28.98 -1.77
C LYS A 52 -7.05 -29.19 -2.93
N SER A 53 -7.52 -29.04 -4.17
CA SER A 53 -6.68 -29.12 -5.37
C SER A 53 -5.60 -28.03 -5.38
N ILE A 54 -5.94 -26.79 -5.04
CA ILE A 54 -5.01 -25.66 -4.92
C ILE A 54 -3.96 -25.94 -3.84
N ASN A 55 -4.36 -26.44 -2.68
CA ASN A 55 -3.43 -26.80 -1.61
C ASN A 55 -2.48 -27.94 -2.02
N THR A 56 -2.96 -28.91 -2.77
CA THR A 56 -2.14 -30.01 -3.30
C THR A 56 -1.13 -29.48 -4.31
N MET A 57 -1.53 -28.63 -5.25
CA MET A 57 -0.61 -27.95 -6.17
C MET A 57 0.42 -27.10 -5.44
N SER A 58 0.03 -26.34 -4.43
CA SER A 58 0.96 -25.56 -3.60
C SER A 58 2.03 -26.42 -2.94
N ASN A 59 1.68 -27.61 -2.45
CA ASN A 59 2.64 -28.54 -1.85
C ASN A 59 3.59 -29.15 -2.89
N VAL A 60 3.08 -29.53 -4.07
CA VAL A 60 3.90 -30.03 -5.18
C VAL A 60 4.90 -28.96 -5.64
N ILE A 61 4.46 -27.70 -5.77
CA ILE A 61 5.36 -26.59 -6.12
C ILE A 61 6.43 -26.38 -5.06
N LYS A 62 6.09 -26.44 -3.77
CA LYS A 62 7.07 -26.36 -2.69
C LYS A 62 8.12 -27.47 -2.76
N GLU A 63 7.71 -28.71 -3.00
CA GLU A 63 8.63 -29.83 -3.17
C GLU A 63 9.55 -29.65 -4.39
N LEU A 64 9.02 -29.17 -5.51
CA LEU A 64 9.82 -28.88 -6.69
C LEU A 64 10.83 -27.76 -6.45
N LEU A 65 10.43 -26.69 -5.76
CA LEU A 65 11.32 -25.58 -5.41
C LEU A 65 12.47 -26.02 -4.47
N ILE A 66 12.21 -26.92 -3.54
CA ILE A 66 13.25 -27.51 -2.67
C ILE A 66 14.23 -28.37 -3.50
N LYS A 67 13.72 -29.08 -4.49
CA LYS A 67 14.53 -29.99 -5.34
C LYS A 67 15.39 -29.23 -6.36
N TYR A 68 14.98 -28.01 -6.77
CA TYR A 68 15.66 -27.21 -7.79
C TYR A 68 16.00 -25.81 -7.27
N PRO A 69 17.01 -25.65 -6.43
CA PRO A 69 17.30 -24.37 -5.75
C PRO A 69 17.71 -23.23 -6.70
N ASN A 70 18.33 -23.54 -7.87
CA ASN A 70 18.69 -22.50 -8.85
C ASN A 70 17.47 -21.94 -9.55
N GLU A 71 16.51 -22.79 -9.92
CA GLU A 71 15.23 -22.41 -10.49
C GLU A 71 14.40 -21.63 -9.46
N GLN A 72 14.42 -22.04 -8.20
CA GLN A 72 13.79 -21.30 -7.11
C GLN A 72 14.35 -19.87 -7.00
N ALA A 73 15.68 -19.72 -7.04
CA ALA A 73 16.32 -18.43 -6.93
C ALA A 73 15.89 -17.51 -8.08
N LYS A 74 15.86 -18.04 -9.32
CA LYS A 74 15.40 -17.32 -10.50
C LYS A 74 13.95 -16.88 -10.36
N ILE A 75 13.04 -17.78 -9.98
CA ILE A 75 11.61 -17.49 -9.80
C ILE A 75 11.42 -16.37 -8.80
N PHE A 76 12.11 -16.42 -7.65
CA PHE A 76 11.95 -15.40 -6.61
C PHE A 76 12.52 -14.05 -7.01
N THR A 77 13.67 -14.01 -7.70
CA THR A 77 14.23 -12.75 -8.20
C THR A 77 13.36 -12.15 -9.31
N ASP A 78 12.83 -12.95 -10.22
CA ASP A 78 11.91 -12.50 -11.27
C ASP A 78 10.59 -11.97 -10.65
N THR A 79 10.05 -12.67 -9.64
CA THR A 79 8.86 -12.20 -8.90
C THR A 79 9.13 -10.86 -8.20
N ILE A 80 10.30 -10.69 -7.58
CA ILE A 80 10.70 -9.42 -6.97
C ILE A 80 10.74 -8.31 -8.03
N LYS A 81 11.35 -8.55 -9.19
CA LYS A 81 11.41 -7.59 -10.31
C LYS A 81 10.00 -7.20 -10.78
N GLN A 82 9.10 -8.15 -10.96
CA GLN A 82 7.70 -7.88 -11.33
C GLN A 82 6.96 -7.01 -10.29
N ILE A 83 7.17 -7.30 -9.01
CA ILE A 83 6.60 -6.45 -7.93
C ILE A 83 7.15 -5.03 -8.02
N MET A 84 8.46 -4.87 -8.29
CA MET A 84 9.07 -3.56 -8.48
C MET A 84 8.50 -2.83 -9.69
N ASP A 85 8.35 -3.50 -10.82
CA ASP A 85 7.78 -2.92 -12.05
C ASP A 85 6.35 -2.41 -11.83
N THR A 86 5.52 -3.15 -11.08
CA THR A 86 4.15 -2.71 -10.74
C THR A 86 4.10 -1.58 -9.70
N ASN A 87 5.23 -1.28 -9.05
CA ASN A 87 5.37 -0.23 -8.05
C ASN A 87 6.44 0.81 -8.46
N ASN A 88 6.51 1.13 -9.74
CA ASN A 88 7.42 2.14 -10.30
C ASN A 88 8.87 1.96 -9.85
N GLY A 89 9.34 0.72 -9.84
CA GLY A 89 10.69 0.36 -9.45
C GLY A 89 10.96 0.36 -7.95
N MET A 90 9.93 0.49 -7.12
CA MET A 90 10.07 0.47 -5.66
C MET A 90 9.65 -0.87 -5.04
N LEU A 91 10.36 -1.30 -4.01
CA LEU A 91 10.03 -2.49 -3.23
C LEU A 91 10.11 -2.20 -1.73
N SER A 92 9.09 -2.63 -1.00
CA SER A 92 9.17 -2.81 0.44
C SER A 92 9.29 -4.31 0.77
N THR A 93 10.14 -4.67 1.75
CA THR A 93 10.24 -6.08 2.23
C THR A 93 8.90 -6.67 2.61
N ARG A 94 7.94 -5.83 3.00
CA ARG A 94 6.58 -6.25 3.35
C ARG A 94 5.76 -6.77 2.17
N MET A 95 6.13 -6.39 0.94
CA MET A 95 5.45 -6.86 -0.27
C MET A 95 5.80 -8.31 -0.59
N ILE A 96 6.99 -8.75 -0.20
CA ILE A 96 7.45 -10.13 -0.42
C ILE A 96 7.19 -11.07 0.76
N GLU A 97 6.92 -10.52 1.96
CA GLU A 97 6.60 -11.32 3.15
C GLU A 97 5.41 -12.28 2.93
N PRO A 98 4.27 -11.85 2.35
CA PRO A 98 3.15 -12.74 2.08
C PRO A 98 3.46 -13.87 1.10
N LEU A 99 4.48 -13.70 0.27
CA LEU A 99 4.92 -14.68 -0.72
C LEU A 99 5.93 -15.67 -0.14
N ASN A 100 6.28 -15.55 1.14
CA ASN A 100 7.32 -16.34 1.81
C ASN A 100 8.68 -16.31 1.10
N ILE A 101 8.97 -15.24 0.37
CA ILE A 101 10.27 -15.02 -0.27
C ILE A 101 11.27 -14.59 0.79
N SER A 102 12.36 -15.35 0.92
CA SER A 102 13.42 -15.04 1.88
C SER A 102 14.11 -13.73 1.53
N ARG A 103 14.37 -12.89 2.55
CA ARG A 103 15.12 -11.63 2.39
C ARG A 103 16.55 -11.80 1.87
N GLN A 104 17.11 -13.01 1.94
CA GLN A 104 18.42 -13.31 1.36
C GLN A 104 18.47 -13.00 -0.14
N TYR A 105 17.34 -13.17 -0.87
CA TYR A 105 17.29 -12.85 -2.30
C TYR A 105 17.44 -11.35 -2.56
N LEU A 106 16.97 -10.49 -1.64
CA LEU A 106 17.23 -9.04 -1.74
C LEU A 106 18.71 -8.72 -1.58
N SER A 107 19.42 -9.40 -0.67
CA SER A 107 20.86 -9.23 -0.51
C SER A 107 21.64 -9.74 -1.73
N ILE A 108 21.19 -10.84 -2.35
CA ILE A 108 21.79 -11.35 -3.59
C ILE A 108 21.59 -10.33 -4.73
N MET A 109 20.38 -9.82 -4.89
CA MET A 109 20.05 -8.83 -5.94
C MET A 109 20.79 -7.49 -5.70
N GLU A 110 20.93 -7.06 -4.43
CA GLU A 110 21.71 -5.87 -4.07
C GLU A 110 23.19 -6.05 -4.43
N ASN A 111 23.80 -7.20 -4.08
CA ASN A 111 25.18 -7.53 -4.44
C ASN A 111 25.43 -7.62 -5.95
N ASN A 112 24.40 -8.02 -6.72
CA ASN A 112 24.46 -8.06 -8.17
C ASN A 112 24.15 -6.71 -8.83
N ASN A 113 23.90 -5.66 -8.07
CA ASN A 113 23.42 -4.35 -8.55
C ASN A 113 22.09 -4.40 -9.31
N ASP A 114 21.26 -5.43 -9.10
CA ASP A 114 19.90 -5.51 -9.64
C ASP A 114 18.93 -4.56 -8.93
N ILE A 115 19.21 -4.25 -7.65
CA ILE A 115 18.44 -3.33 -6.81
C ILE A 115 19.38 -2.54 -5.90
N GLU A 116 18.91 -1.37 -5.43
CA GLU A 116 19.60 -0.51 -4.50
C GLU A 116 18.80 -0.34 -3.21
N LYS A 117 19.46 -0.52 -2.06
CA LYS A 117 18.83 -0.31 -0.75
C LYS A 117 18.89 1.16 -0.35
N VAL A 118 17.73 1.80 -0.23
CA VAL A 118 17.60 3.22 0.17
C VAL A 118 17.49 3.39 1.68
N SER A 119 16.72 2.54 2.30
CA SER A 119 16.52 2.56 3.74
C SER A 119 16.17 1.17 4.26
N ARG A 120 15.96 1.03 5.57
CA ARG A 120 15.62 -0.26 6.17
C ARG A 120 14.34 -0.83 5.55
N GLY A 121 14.48 -1.89 4.75
CA GLY A 121 13.38 -2.61 4.11
C GLY A 121 12.78 -1.93 2.89
N ILE A 122 13.43 -0.91 2.33
CA ILE A 122 13.04 -0.25 1.08
C ILE A 122 14.17 -0.36 0.07
N TYR A 123 13.82 -0.79 -1.13
CA TYR A 123 14.75 -1.00 -2.25
C TYR A 123 14.21 -0.32 -3.50
N LEU A 124 15.11 0.09 -4.39
CA LEU A 124 14.82 0.68 -5.68
C LEU A 124 15.43 -0.15 -6.82
N SER A 125 14.80 -0.11 -7.97
CA SER A 125 15.46 -0.48 -9.23
C SER A 125 16.52 0.55 -9.57
N PRO A 126 17.62 0.15 -10.25
CA PRO A 126 18.62 1.10 -10.71
C PRO A 126 17.98 2.22 -11.55
N SER A 127 18.46 3.45 -11.37
CA SER A 127 18.01 4.66 -12.09
C SER A 127 16.56 5.11 -11.78
N VAL A 128 15.94 4.60 -10.73
CA VAL A 128 14.63 5.07 -10.25
C VAL A 128 14.81 5.99 -9.05
N PHE A 129 14.06 7.09 -9.02
CA PHE A 129 14.07 8.00 -7.87
C PHE A 129 13.11 7.50 -6.78
N GLU A 130 13.52 7.71 -5.52
CA GLU A 130 12.71 7.36 -4.37
C GLU A 130 11.40 8.17 -4.32
N ASP A 131 10.27 7.48 -4.23
CA ASP A 131 9.02 8.09 -3.80
C ASP A 131 9.00 8.16 -2.27
N SER A 132 9.29 9.31 -1.75
CA SER A 132 9.39 9.54 -0.31
C SER A 132 8.05 9.37 0.43
N TYR A 133 6.90 9.61 -0.23
CA TYR A 133 5.57 9.36 0.34
C TYR A 133 5.32 7.86 0.51
N PHE A 134 5.65 7.08 -0.51
CA PHE A 134 5.54 5.63 -0.45
C PHE A 134 6.46 5.06 0.63
N SER A 135 7.74 5.43 0.63
CA SER A 135 8.72 5.00 1.64
C SER A 135 8.29 5.35 3.06
N PHE A 136 7.78 6.56 3.25
CA PHE A 136 7.25 7.01 4.54
C PHE A 136 6.12 6.10 5.02
N GLN A 137 5.13 5.82 4.19
CA GLN A 137 3.99 5.01 4.60
C GLN A 137 4.35 3.53 4.78
N GLN A 138 5.33 3.01 4.03
CA GLN A 138 5.87 1.67 4.27
C GLN A 138 6.52 1.56 5.66
N LYS A 139 7.13 2.62 6.14
CA LYS A 139 7.68 2.70 7.51
C LYS A 139 6.58 2.86 8.56
N TYR A 140 5.58 3.70 8.30
CA TYR A 140 4.53 4.07 9.25
C TYR A 140 3.13 3.64 8.77
N LYS A 141 2.83 2.34 8.89
CA LYS A 141 1.60 1.70 8.34
C LYS A 141 0.29 2.33 8.80
N LYS A 142 0.25 2.86 10.03
CA LYS A 142 -0.95 3.51 10.59
C LYS A 142 -1.02 5.00 10.26
N ALA A 143 -0.07 5.53 9.51
CA ALA A 143 -0.15 6.91 9.05
C ALA A 143 -1.01 6.96 7.78
N ILE A 144 -2.10 7.70 7.82
CA ILE A 144 -2.92 8.03 6.65
C ILE A 144 -2.60 9.47 6.27
N PHE A 145 -2.16 9.71 5.02
CA PHE A 145 -1.94 11.07 4.55
C PHE A 145 -3.25 11.85 4.61
N SER A 146 -3.18 13.07 5.13
CA SER A 146 -4.36 13.88 5.47
C SER A 146 -4.12 15.35 5.21
N HIS A 147 -5.13 16.18 5.41
CA HIS A 147 -5.05 17.63 5.31
C HIS A 147 -4.38 18.05 3.98
N MET A 148 -3.35 18.90 4.05
CA MET A 148 -2.69 19.45 2.85
C MET A 148 -1.96 18.40 2.01
N ASN A 149 -1.39 17.36 2.60
CA ASN A 149 -0.75 16.30 1.81
C ASN A 149 -1.74 15.50 0.95
N ALA A 150 -2.88 15.14 1.53
CA ALA A 150 -3.91 14.45 0.74
C ALA A 150 -4.51 15.37 -0.32
N LEU A 151 -4.77 16.64 0.00
CA LEU A 151 -5.24 17.63 -0.97
C LEU A 151 -4.23 17.88 -2.10
N TYR A 152 -2.92 17.81 -1.79
CA TYR A 152 -1.86 17.88 -2.81
C TYR A 152 -1.95 16.69 -3.78
N PHE A 153 -2.17 15.47 -3.30
CA PHE A 153 -2.36 14.31 -4.17
C PHE A 153 -3.58 14.42 -5.10
N TYR A 154 -4.61 15.17 -4.68
CA TYR A 154 -5.78 15.47 -5.51
C TYR A 154 -5.58 16.68 -6.44
N GLY A 155 -4.40 17.32 -6.45
CA GLY A 155 -4.17 18.55 -7.18
C GLY A 155 -5.00 19.75 -6.67
N MET A 156 -5.43 19.69 -5.42
CA MET A 156 -6.22 20.75 -4.76
C MET A 156 -5.36 21.76 -3.99
N THR A 157 -4.07 21.74 -4.18
CA THR A 157 -3.11 22.75 -3.76
C THR A 157 -1.91 22.68 -4.68
N GLU A 158 -1.38 23.83 -5.08
CA GLU A 158 -0.16 23.94 -5.89
C GLU A 158 1.10 23.94 -5.01
N GLU A 159 0.92 24.17 -3.70
CA GLU A 159 2.03 24.25 -2.76
C GLU A 159 2.50 22.84 -2.38
N PHE A 160 3.78 22.57 -2.63
CA PHE A 160 4.42 21.33 -2.19
C PHE A 160 4.51 21.31 -0.66
N PRO A 161 3.94 20.30 0.02
CA PRO A 161 4.01 20.20 1.46
C PRO A 161 5.45 19.88 1.92
N TYR A 162 6.12 20.81 2.59
CA TYR A 162 7.46 20.58 3.14
C TYR A 162 7.50 19.49 4.21
N ASN A 163 6.44 19.37 4.98
CA ASN A 163 6.28 18.37 6.03
C ASN A 163 5.20 17.37 5.66
N TYR A 164 5.42 16.10 5.95
CA TYR A 164 4.33 15.13 5.86
C TYR A 164 3.23 15.49 6.86
N THR A 165 2.00 15.48 6.39
CA THR A 165 0.82 15.67 7.24
C THR A 165 0.01 14.40 7.22
N VAL A 166 -0.08 13.75 8.38
CA VAL A 166 -0.72 12.45 8.52
C VAL A 166 -1.64 12.41 9.72
N THR A 167 -2.63 11.56 9.63
CA THR A 167 -3.51 11.22 10.74
C THR A 167 -3.26 9.79 11.21
N VAL A 168 -3.22 9.59 12.51
CA VAL A 168 -3.02 8.30 13.17
C VAL A 168 -4.08 8.09 14.26
N PRO A 169 -4.33 6.84 14.69
CA PRO A 169 -5.20 6.56 15.82
C PRO A 169 -4.67 7.21 17.12
N GLN A 170 -5.56 7.60 18.02
CA GLN A 170 -5.22 8.30 19.27
C GLN A 170 -4.20 7.55 20.12
N ASN A 171 -4.27 6.22 20.14
CA ASN A 171 -3.36 5.36 20.90
C ASN A 171 -2.06 4.99 20.17
N TYR A 172 -1.80 5.59 19.01
CA TYR A 172 -0.58 5.32 18.27
C TYR A 172 0.58 6.17 18.78
N HIS A 173 1.65 5.52 19.22
CA HIS A 173 2.87 6.21 19.67
C HIS A 173 3.69 6.65 18.46
N ALA A 174 3.49 7.89 18.03
CA ALA A 174 4.20 8.48 16.88
C ALA A 174 5.59 9.06 17.26
N ASN A 175 6.17 8.70 18.41
CA ASN A 175 7.47 9.21 18.89
C ASN A 175 8.63 8.96 17.93
N THR A 176 8.46 8.05 16.97
CA THR A 176 9.45 7.74 15.94
C THR A 176 9.14 8.41 14.60
N VAL A 177 8.04 9.15 14.51
CA VAL A 177 7.67 9.88 13.30
C VAL A 177 8.52 11.14 13.25
N ASN A 178 9.27 11.25 12.17
CA ASN A 178 10.34 12.23 11.94
C ASN A 178 9.90 13.68 12.28
N GLU A 179 10.85 14.52 12.72
CA GLU A 179 10.67 15.95 13.02
C GLU A 179 10.01 16.78 11.90
N LYS A 180 10.03 16.27 10.65
CA LYS A 180 9.37 16.85 9.47
C LYS A 180 7.92 16.35 9.25
N CYS A 181 7.24 15.89 10.29
CA CYS A 181 5.89 15.36 10.16
C CYS A 181 4.89 16.06 11.09
N ASN A 182 3.80 16.55 10.51
CA ASN A 182 2.65 17.07 11.25
C ASN A 182 1.70 15.91 11.53
N VAL A 183 1.63 15.47 12.78
CA VAL A 183 0.77 14.34 13.19
C VAL A 183 -0.52 14.84 13.80
N PHE A 184 -1.64 14.34 13.28
CA PHE A 184 -2.97 14.54 13.83
C PHE A 184 -3.48 13.23 14.44
N TYR A 185 -4.05 13.31 15.62
CA TYR A 185 -4.59 12.16 16.34
C TYR A 185 -6.11 12.20 16.27
N VAL A 186 -6.71 11.05 16.01
CA VAL A 186 -8.16 10.88 16.00
C VAL A 186 -8.55 9.60 16.73
N SER A 187 -9.76 9.57 17.24
CA SER A 187 -10.34 8.37 17.83
C SER A 187 -10.54 7.26 16.77
N ASP A 188 -10.54 6.02 17.24
CA ASP A 188 -10.57 4.84 16.34
C ASP A 188 -11.87 4.77 15.52
N ASP A 189 -12.99 5.29 16.05
CA ASP A 189 -14.28 5.34 15.39
C ASP A 189 -14.32 6.23 14.13
N ILE A 190 -13.48 7.29 14.09
CA ILE A 190 -13.40 8.18 12.92
C ILE A 190 -12.12 7.99 12.09
N TYR A 191 -11.19 7.14 12.52
CA TYR A 191 -9.90 6.96 11.84
C TYR A 191 -10.02 6.39 10.43
N GLU A 192 -10.89 5.41 10.23
CA GLU A 192 -11.08 4.78 8.91
C GLU A 192 -12.07 5.53 8.00
N ILE A 193 -12.77 6.55 8.52
CA ILE A 193 -13.73 7.32 7.73
C ILE A 193 -13.00 8.09 6.63
N GLY A 194 -13.33 7.81 5.38
CA GLY A 194 -12.75 8.47 4.20
C GLY A 194 -11.35 8.00 3.83
N ALA A 195 -10.82 6.94 4.46
CA ALA A 195 -9.54 6.36 4.08
C ALA A 195 -9.66 5.61 2.75
N VAL A 196 -8.80 5.96 1.78
CA VAL A 196 -8.76 5.39 0.43
C VAL A 196 -7.32 5.17 -0.01
N ASP A 197 -7.14 4.31 -1.00
CA ASP A 197 -5.87 4.21 -1.73
C ASP A 197 -5.83 5.27 -2.84
N ILE A 198 -4.74 6.03 -2.90
CA ILE A 198 -4.50 7.07 -3.92
C ILE A 198 -3.09 6.93 -4.47
N LEU A 199 -2.86 7.42 -5.67
CA LEU A 199 -1.52 7.50 -6.24
C LEU A 199 -0.81 8.77 -5.76
N THR A 200 0.46 8.63 -5.38
CA THR A 200 1.37 9.76 -5.18
C THR A 200 1.69 10.42 -6.52
N PRO A 201 2.31 11.60 -6.55
CA PRO A 201 2.83 12.19 -7.79
C PRO A 201 3.81 11.30 -8.55
N SER A 202 4.51 10.40 -7.85
CA SER A 202 5.42 9.40 -8.44
C SER A 202 4.70 8.13 -8.91
N GLY A 203 3.37 8.05 -8.76
CA GLY A 203 2.54 6.94 -9.25
C GLY A 203 2.45 5.73 -8.31
N ASN A 204 3.01 5.78 -7.10
CA ASN A 204 2.89 4.69 -6.13
C ASN A 204 1.63 4.82 -5.30
N LYS A 205 1.04 3.68 -4.94
CA LYS A 205 -0.17 3.62 -4.14
C LYS A 205 0.12 3.84 -2.66
N VAL A 206 -0.58 4.80 -2.06
CA VAL A 206 -0.53 5.11 -0.63
C VAL A 206 -1.93 5.30 -0.06
N ARG A 207 -2.09 5.13 1.25
CA ARG A 207 -3.33 5.44 1.94
C ARG A 207 -3.40 6.92 2.26
N ALA A 208 -4.48 7.55 1.84
CA ALA A 208 -4.79 8.94 2.18
C ALA A 208 -6.29 9.08 2.49
N TYR A 209 -6.69 10.20 3.03
CA TYR A 209 -8.10 10.54 3.12
C TYR A 209 -8.62 11.10 1.80
N ASP A 210 -9.89 10.83 1.50
CA ASP A 210 -10.59 11.43 0.37
C ASP A 210 -10.83 12.94 0.56
N LYS A 211 -11.25 13.60 -0.51
CA LYS A 211 -11.45 15.06 -0.54
C LYS A 211 -12.37 15.56 0.56
N GLU A 212 -13.52 14.90 0.74
CA GLU A 212 -14.53 15.29 1.71
C GLU A 212 -14.01 15.18 3.13
N ARG A 213 -13.28 14.08 3.43
CA ARG A 213 -12.65 13.93 4.73
C ARG A 213 -11.56 14.98 4.95
N CYS A 214 -10.75 15.28 3.95
CA CYS A 214 -9.72 16.32 4.04
C CYS A 214 -10.34 17.69 4.34
N ILE A 215 -11.46 18.05 3.68
CA ILE A 215 -12.18 19.30 3.96
C ILE A 215 -12.68 19.34 5.42
N CYS A 216 -13.23 18.24 5.91
CA CYS A 216 -13.59 18.13 7.33
C CYS A 216 -12.39 18.36 8.25
N ASP A 217 -11.26 17.72 7.94
CA ASP A 217 -10.05 17.79 8.78
C ASP A 217 -9.43 19.19 8.79
N ILE A 218 -9.33 19.89 7.62
CA ILE A 218 -8.79 21.25 7.57
C ILE A 218 -9.69 22.26 8.30
N ILE A 219 -11.01 22.12 8.20
CA ILE A 219 -11.94 22.97 8.92
C ILE A 219 -11.86 22.72 10.43
N ARG A 220 -11.79 21.46 10.86
CA ARG A 220 -11.64 21.09 12.26
C ARG A 220 -10.34 21.60 12.86
N SER A 221 -9.27 21.60 12.08
CA SER A 221 -7.91 21.91 12.51
C SER A 221 -7.40 23.28 12.06
N LYS A 222 -8.30 24.18 11.60
CA LYS A 222 -7.95 25.47 10.99
C LYS A 222 -6.96 26.31 11.82
N GLY A 223 -7.01 26.23 13.14
CA GLY A 223 -6.09 26.94 14.04
C GLY A 223 -4.64 26.43 14.06
N ARG A 224 -4.36 25.29 13.40
CA ARG A 224 -3.03 24.68 13.30
C ARG A 224 -2.46 24.75 11.87
N MET A 225 -3.12 25.47 10.98
CA MET A 225 -2.79 25.50 9.54
C MET A 225 -2.76 26.93 9.06
N ASP A 226 -2.10 27.16 7.92
CA ASP A 226 -2.11 28.47 7.26
C ASP A 226 -3.53 28.83 6.81
N PRO A 227 -4.10 29.99 7.23
CA PRO A 227 -5.47 30.36 6.92
C PRO A 227 -5.73 30.56 5.43
N GLU A 228 -4.74 31.06 4.68
CA GLU A 228 -4.89 31.28 3.24
C GLU A 228 -4.92 29.96 2.47
N GLN A 229 -4.09 28.98 2.85
CA GLN A 229 -4.11 27.64 2.28
C GLN A 229 -5.46 26.97 2.55
N VAL A 230 -5.97 27.04 3.78
CA VAL A 230 -7.29 26.51 4.16
C VAL A 230 -8.38 27.13 3.28
N LYS A 231 -8.40 28.45 3.15
CA LYS A 231 -9.38 29.20 2.34
C LYS A 231 -9.32 28.81 0.86
N LYS A 232 -8.11 28.73 0.28
CA LYS A 232 -7.90 28.33 -1.11
C LYS A 232 -8.42 26.90 -1.35
N SER A 233 -8.07 25.95 -0.49
CA SER A 233 -8.48 24.55 -0.62
C SER A 233 -9.99 24.37 -0.52
N ILE A 234 -10.66 25.09 0.40
CA ILE A 234 -12.12 25.05 0.53
C ILE A 234 -12.78 25.63 -0.73
N LYS A 235 -12.31 26.79 -1.21
CA LYS A 235 -12.81 27.41 -2.43
C LYS A 235 -12.68 26.47 -3.63
N GLN A 236 -11.52 25.85 -3.78
CA GLN A 236 -11.24 24.91 -4.88
C GLN A 236 -12.14 23.67 -4.79
N TYR A 237 -12.38 23.13 -3.58
CA TYR A 237 -13.33 22.03 -3.38
C TYR A 237 -14.76 22.44 -3.80
N ILE A 238 -15.24 23.60 -3.35
CA ILE A 238 -16.60 24.08 -3.68
C ILE A 238 -16.78 24.29 -5.19
N GLN A 239 -15.74 24.72 -5.89
CA GLN A 239 -15.74 24.92 -7.35
C GLN A 239 -15.56 23.60 -8.13
N SER A 240 -15.11 22.55 -7.48
CA SER A 240 -14.87 21.24 -8.12
C SER A 240 -16.18 20.61 -8.59
N LYS A 241 -16.15 20.03 -9.80
CA LYS A 241 -17.29 19.32 -10.39
C LYS A 241 -17.59 17.98 -9.70
N ASP A 242 -16.58 17.38 -9.09
CA ASP A 242 -16.64 16.08 -8.44
C ASP A 242 -16.82 16.16 -6.92
N LYS A 243 -17.15 17.37 -6.39
CA LYS A 243 -17.49 17.52 -4.98
C LYS A 243 -18.72 16.71 -4.61
N ASN A 244 -18.69 16.09 -3.43
CA ASN A 244 -19.83 15.36 -2.90
C ASN A 244 -20.31 15.95 -1.57
N ILE A 245 -21.22 16.92 -1.66
CA ILE A 245 -21.74 17.65 -0.48
C ILE A 245 -22.49 16.73 0.49
N LYS A 246 -23.20 15.70 -0.03
CA LYS A 246 -23.86 14.71 0.82
C LYS A 246 -22.84 13.96 1.66
N LYS A 247 -21.78 13.44 1.03
CA LYS A 247 -20.69 12.72 1.71
C LYS A 247 -19.96 13.61 2.71
N LEU A 248 -19.69 14.87 2.36
CA LEU A 248 -19.11 15.86 3.26
C LEU A 248 -19.99 16.05 4.52
N SER A 249 -21.31 16.21 4.33
CA SER A 249 -22.28 16.34 5.45
C SER A 249 -22.31 15.08 6.33
N ASP A 250 -22.30 13.89 5.73
CA ASP A 250 -22.30 12.63 6.43
C ASP A 250 -21.01 12.46 7.29
N TYR A 251 -19.87 12.85 6.76
CA TYR A 251 -18.60 12.85 7.51
C TYR A 251 -18.61 13.89 8.62
N ALA A 252 -19.06 15.11 8.33
CA ALA A 252 -19.19 16.17 9.33
C ALA A 252 -20.05 15.75 10.53
N LYS A 253 -21.15 15.04 10.25
CA LYS A 253 -22.04 14.49 11.30
C LYS A 253 -21.31 13.44 12.16
N LYS A 254 -20.64 12.47 11.51
CA LYS A 254 -19.90 11.42 12.23
C LYS A 254 -18.72 11.98 13.04
N MET A 255 -18.12 13.07 12.58
CA MET A 255 -16.99 13.75 13.23
C MET A 255 -17.43 14.82 14.26
N GLY A 256 -18.74 15.06 14.44
CA GLY A 256 -19.26 16.04 15.39
C GLY A 256 -18.94 17.51 15.03
N ILE A 257 -18.80 17.84 13.74
CA ILE A 257 -18.41 19.18 13.26
C ILE A 257 -19.40 19.79 12.27
N SER A 258 -20.64 19.31 12.24
CA SER A 258 -21.67 19.77 11.28
C SER A 258 -21.88 21.28 11.28
N GLU A 259 -21.95 21.92 12.47
CA GLU A 259 -22.11 23.36 12.59
C GLU A 259 -20.94 24.13 11.97
N LYS A 260 -19.69 23.71 12.26
CA LYS A 260 -18.48 24.32 11.69
C LYS A 260 -18.44 24.21 10.17
N ILE A 261 -18.84 23.06 9.62
CA ILE A 261 -18.91 22.82 8.18
C ILE A 261 -19.97 23.75 7.56
N MET A 262 -21.16 23.84 8.15
CA MET A 262 -22.24 24.73 7.66
C MET A 262 -21.82 26.20 7.71
N GLU A 263 -21.20 26.66 8.80
CA GLU A 263 -20.68 28.02 8.94
C GLU A 263 -19.69 28.35 7.82
N VAL A 264 -18.68 27.50 7.64
CA VAL A 264 -17.60 27.77 6.69
C VAL A 264 -18.07 27.61 5.23
N ILE A 265 -18.78 26.53 4.91
CA ILE A 265 -19.24 26.27 3.54
C ILE A 265 -20.34 27.26 3.15
N GLY A 266 -21.23 27.66 4.08
CA GLY A 266 -22.27 28.65 3.84
C GLY A 266 -21.76 30.02 3.44
N THR A 267 -20.51 30.36 3.72
CA THR A 267 -19.89 31.63 3.26
C THR A 267 -19.56 31.63 1.77
N TYR A 268 -19.65 30.50 1.08
CA TYR A 268 -19.32 30.34 -0.35
C TYR A 268 -20.57 30.18 -1.24
N TYR A 269 -21.75 30.11 -0.63
CA TYR A 269 -23.05 30.08 -1.32
C TYR A 269 -23.86 31.35 -1.05
#